data_60db965628d27312b1b5e6fccfe73e84
#
_entry.id   60db965628d27312b1b5e6fccfe73e84
#
_cell.length_a   1.000
_cell.length_b   1.000
_cell.length_c   1.000
_cell.angle_alpha   90.00
_cell.angle_beta   90.00
_cell.angle_gamma   90.00
#
_symmetry.space_group_name_H-M   'P 1'
#
loop_
_entity.id
_entity.type
_entity.pdbx_description
1 polymer ?
#
loop_
_entity_poly.entity_id
_entity_poly.type
_entity_poly.pdbx_seq_one_letter_code
_entity_poly.pdbx_strand_id
1 'polypeptide(L)' 'MTIPETTREQTVESVYQTGMQLAHHLRMLDLHEEAHLLELWILDVKATGGYPND' A
#
# COMPACT_ATOMS: atom_id res chain seq x y z
N MET A 1 -14.52 0.25 19.06
CA MET A 1 -14.30 -1.19 18.83
C MET A 1 -12.91 -1.41 18.24
N THR A 2 -12.15 -2.31 18.82
CA THR A 2 -10.78 -2.56 18.39
C THR A 2 -10.74 -3.68 17.36
N ILE A 3 -10.09 -3.44 16.23
CA ILE A 3 -9.91 -4.46 15.19
C ILE A 3 -8.83 -5.42 15.66
N PRO A 4 -9.04 -6.74 15.61
CA PRO A 4 -8.01 -7.70 15.96
C PRO A 4 -6.74 -7.50 15.11
N GLU A 5 -5.59 -7.72 15.72
CA GLU A 5 -4.31 -7.53 15.07
C GLU A 5 -4.19 -8.34 13.77
N THR A 6 -4.67 -9.59 13.80
CA THR A 6 -4.65 -10.46 12.63
C THR A 6 -5.45 -9.85 11.46
N THR A 7 -6.62 -9.28 11.75
CA THR A 7 -7.44 -8.63 10.73
C THR A 7 -6.75 -7.40 10.17
N ARG A 8 -6.06 -6.65 11.04
CA ARG A 8 -5.31 -5.47 10.61
C ARG A 8 -4.18 -5.86 9.65
N GLU A 9 -3.43 -6.92 9.98
CA GLU A 9 -2.37 -7.41 9.12
C GLU A 9 -2.90 -7.84 7.77
N GLN A 10 -4.03 -8.54 7.73
CA GLN A 10 -4.66 -8.96 6.48
C GLN A 10 -5.12 -7.76 5.66
N THR A 11 -5.62 -6.72 6.32
CA THR A 11 -6.05 -5.50 5.63
C THR A 11 -4.86 -4.77 5.02
N VAL A 12 -3.76 -4.65 5.77
CA VAL A 12 -2.53 -4.02 5.27
C VAL A 12 -1.99 -4.80 4.07
N GLU A 13 -1.97 -6.13 4.15
CA GLU A 13 -1.52 -6.97 3.07
C GLU A 13 -2.38 -6.79 1.81
N SER A 14 -3.70 -6.69 2.00
CA SER A 14 -4.62 -6.45 0.90
C SER A 14 -4.36 -5.10 0.24
N VAL A 15 -4.14 -4.07 1.03
CA VAL A 15 -3.80 -2.73 0.52
C VAL A 15 -2.50 -2.79 -0.26
N TYR A 16 -1.49 -3.47 0.29
CA TYR A 16 -0.20 -3.62 -0.37
C TYR A 16 -0.36 -4.26 -1.75
N GLN A 17 -1.06 -5.38 -1.82
CA GLN A 17 -1.24 -6.11 -3.09
C GLN A 17 -2.02 -5.28 -4.09
N THR A 18 -3.11 -4.67 -3.67
CA THR A 18 -3.93 -3.84 -4.55
C THR A 18 -3.14 -2.64 -5.05
N GLY A 19 -2.37 -2.00 -4.16
CA GLY A 19 -1.56 -0.87 -4.54
C GLY A 19 -0.47 -1.23 -5.53
N MET A 20 0.18 -2.38 -5.35
CA MET A 20 1.21 -2.83 -6.29
C MET A 20 0.62 -3.13 -7.66
N GLN A 21 -0.58 -3.70 -7.71
CA GLN A 21 -1.28 -3.90 -8.98
C GLN A 21 -1.59 -2.57 -9.66
N LEU A 22 -2.05 -1.60 -8.89
CA LEU A 22 -2.34 -0.27 -9.42
C LEU A 22 -1.08 0.38 -9.96
N ALA A 23 0.03 0.28 -9.23
CA ALA A 23 1.31 0.81 -9.70
C ALA A 23 1.72 0.17 -11.03
N HIS A 24 1.50 -1.14 -11.16
CA HIS A 24 1.78 -1.84 -12.41
C HIS A 24 0.95 -1.27 -13.56
N HIS A 25 -0.35 -1.05 -13.32
CA HIS A 25 -1.22 -0.47 -14.34
C HIS A 25 -0.80 0.95 -14.72
N LEU A 26 -0.35 1.72 -13.75
CA LEU A 26 0.16 3.07 -14.01
C LEU A 26 1.37 3.02 -14.94
N ARG A 27 2.27 2.04 -14.72
CA ARG A 27 3.43 1.87 -15.59
C ARG A 27 3.02 1.50 -17.01
N MET A 28 1.97 0.71 -17.16
CA MET A 28 1.45 0.36 -18.47
C MET A 28 0.90 1.59 -19.21
N LEU A 29 0.50 2.61 -18.48
CA LEU A 29 0.03 3.88 -19.03
C LEU A 29 1.18 4.90 -19.17
N ASP A 30 2.42 4.48 -18.98
CA ASP A 30 3.60 5.34 -18.99
C ASP A 30 3.63 6.38 -17.87
N LEU A 31 2.87 6.15 -16.82
CA LEU A 31 2.83 7.02 -15.65
C LEU A 31 3.84 6.52 -14.61
N HIS A 32 5.11 6.47 -14.99
CA HIS A 32 6.16 5.88 -14.17
C HIS A 32 6.41 6.66 -12.87
N GLU A 33 6.34 7.98 -12.95
CA GLU A 33 6.55 8.82 -11.78
C GLU A 33 5.46 8.62 -10.75
N GLU A 34 4.22 8.59 -11.20
CA GLU A 34 3.07 8.34 -10.32
C GLU A 34 3.13 6.94 -9.73
N ALA A 35 3.53 5.97 -10.53
CA ALA A 35 3.69 4.59 -10.06
C ALA A 35 4.75 4.51 -8.96
N HIS A 36 5.87 5.21 -9.14
CA HIS A 36 6.95 5.24 -8.16
C HIS A 36 6.49 5.86 -6.84
N LEU A 37 5.78 6.98 -6.91
CA LEU A 37 5.25 7.63 -5.71
C LEU A 37 4.25 6.73 -4.98
N LEU A 38 3.40 6.03 -5.72
CA LEU A 38 2.46 5.08 -5.14
C LEU A 38 3.18 3.94 -4.45
N GLU A 39 4.21 3.40 -5.08
CA GLU A 39 5.01 2.31 -4.48
C GLU A 39 5.66 2.75 -3.18
N LEU A 40 6.21 3.96 -3.12
CA LEU A 40 6.81 4.48 -1.90
C LEU A 40 5.78 4.60 -0.79
N TRP A 41 4.59 5.09 -1.12
CA TRP A 41 3.50 5.20 -0.15
C TRP A 41 3.08 3.82 0.37
N ILE A 42 2.94 2.84 -0.52
CA ILE A 42 2.53 1.49 -0.16
C ILE A 42 3.57 0.84 0.76
N LEU A 43 4.85 1.02 0.46
CA LEU A 43 5.91 0.49 1.30
C LEU A 43 5.88 1.12 2.68
N ASP A 44 5.59 2.41 2.76
CA ASP A 44 5.46 3.11 4.03
C ASP A 44 4.29 2.55 4.85
N VAL A 45 3.14 2.35 4.21
CA VAL A 45 1.96 1.78 4.87
C VAL A 45 2.29 0.39 5.40
N LYS A 46 2.97 -0.44 4.61
CA LYS A 46 3.34 -1.78 5.03
C LYS A 46 4.32 -1.75 6.20
N ALA A 47 5.30 -0.86 6.14
CA ALA A 47 6.32 -0.74 7.19
C ALA A 47 5.72 -0.27 8.52
N THR A 48 4.72 0.61 8.48
CA THR A 48 4.08 1.14 9.67
C THR A 48 2.91 0.28 10.14
N GLY A 49 2.55 -0.77 9.37
CA GLY A 49 1.42 -1.63 9.68
C GLY A 49 0.09 -0.89 9.58
N GLY A 50 0.04 0.22 8.82
CA GLY A 50 -1.16 1.01 8.64
C GLY A 50 -1.35 2.08 9.71
N TYR A 51 -0.42 2.21 10.66
CA TYR A 51 -0.50 3.25 11.68
C TYR A 51 0.02 4.57 11.14
N PRO A 52 -0.56 5.70 11.58
CA PRO A 52 -0.03 6.98 11.19
C PRO A 52 1.38 7.17 11.75
N ASN A 53 2.21 7.84 10.98
CA ASN A 53 3.55 8.21 11.41
C ASN A 53 3.44 9.47 12.25
N ASP A 54 3.88 9.37 13.48
CA ASP A 54 3.91 10.53 14.37
C ASP A 54 5.22 11.28 14.28
#